data_f6d7d22f87f6ed0c44738cc97072faa2
#
_entry.id   f6d7d22f87f6ed0c44738cc97072faa2
#
_cell.length_a   1.000
_cell.length_b   1.000
_cell.length_c   1.000
_cell.angle_alpha   90.00
_cell.angle_beta   90.00
_cell.angle_gamma   90.00
#
_symmetry.space_group_name_H-M   'P 1'
#
loop_
_entity.id
_entity.type
_entity.pdbx_description
1 polymer ?
#
loop_
_entity_poly.entity_id
_entity_poly.type
_entity_poly.pdbx_seq_one_letter_code
_entity_poly.pdbx_strand_id
1 'polypeptide(L)'
;VRLPDAGFRRYIVVAGRRNVGKSSFMNALVGQNVSIVSEYAGTTTDPVYKSMELYPVGPVTLVDTPGLDDVGELGRLRVEKARRVFYRADCGILVTDSEPTPYEDDVVNLFKEMEIPFVVVVNKIDVLGEKAEELKGLYESRYETKVLLVSALQKKGFDDIGKTISEILPGDEEIPYLGDLIDGGDLVILVVPIDLGAPK
;
A
#
# COMPACT_ATOMS: atom_id res chain seq x y z
N VAL A 1 -23.90 4.23 -10.15
CA VAL A 1 -22.55 4.72 -10.48
C VAL A 1 -22.10 5.52 -9.28
N ARG A 2 -21.24 4.91 -8.43
CA ARG A 2 -20.68 5.55 -7.24
C ARG A 2 -19.65 6.56 -7.74
N LEU A 3 -19.82 7.84 -7.47
CA LEU A 3 -18.75 8.82 -7.59
C LEU A 3 -17.74 8.49 -6.46
N PRO A 4 -16.45 8.34 -6.73
CA PRO A 4 -15.48 8.16 -5.67
C PRO A 4 -15.46 9.43 -4.82
N ASP A 5 -15.89 9.32 -3.57
CA ASP A 5 -15.74 10.38 -2.59
C ASP A 5 -14.25 10.69 -2.45
N ALA A 6 -13.88 11.96 -2.65
CA ALA A 6 -12.53 12.46 -2.47
C ALA A 6 -12.00 12.29 -1.02
N GLY A 7 -12.80 11.69 -0.13
CA GLY A 7 -12.47 11.39 1.28
C GLY A 7 -11.95 9.98 1.55
N PHE A 8 -12.14 9.00 0.68
CA PHE A 8 -11.74 7.61 0.91
C PHE A 8 -10.56 7.19 0.05
N ARG A 9 -9.40 7.78 0.32
CA ARG A 9 -8.15 7.35 -0.30
C ARG A 9 -7.49 6.32 0.60
N ARG A 10 -7.26 5.10 0.10
CA ARG A 10 -6.57 4.03 0.81
C ARG A 10 -5.07 4.32 0.91
N TYR A 11 -4.50 4.14 2.08
CA TYR A 11 -3.06 4.27 2.31
C TYR A 11 -2.40 2.90 2.27
N ILE A 12 -1.47 2.71 1.35
CA ILE A 12 -0.72 1.46 1.17
C ILE A 12 0.74 1.71 1.55
N VAL A 13 1.17 1.09 2.63
CA VAL A 13 2.56 1.18 3.09
C VAL A 13 3.43 0.20 2.33
N VAL A 14 4.53 0.68 1.75
CA VAL A 14 5.53 -0.13 1.08
C VAL A 14 6.77 -0.25 1.98
N ALA A 15 6.98 -1.44 2.53
CA ALA A 15 8.11 -1.76 3.39
C ALA A 15 9.06 -2.74 2.71
N GLY A 16 10.28 -2.86 3.22
CA GLY A 16 11.30 -3.76 2.70
C GLY A 16 12.70 -3.21 2.95
N ARG A 17 13.71 -4.07 2.95
CA ARG A 17 15.10 -3.69 3.18
C ARG A 17 15.61 -2.69 2.16
N ARG A 18 16.77 -2.11 2.47
CA ARG A 18 17.48 -1.26 1.52
C ARG A 18 17.84 -2.06 0.25
N ASN A 19 17.77 -1.42 -0.90
CA ASN A 19 18.14 -1.96 -2.21
C ASN A 19 17.28 -3.12 -2.76
N VAL A 20 16.22 -3.56 -2.09
CA VAL A 20 15.26 -4.55 -2.66
C VAL A 20 14.42 -3.97 -3.81
N GLY A 21 14.49 -2.66 -4.03
CA GLY A 21 13.84 -1.98 -5.15
C GLY A 21 12.47 -1.40 -4.84
N LYS A 22 12.17 -1.02 -3.58
CA LYS A 22 10.89 -0.37 -3.19
C LYS A 22 10.53 0.81 -4.10
N SER A 23 11.43 1.78 -4.23
CA SER A 23 11.19 2.98 -5.04
C SER A 23 10.99 2.64 -6.52
N SER A 24 11.75 1.66 -7.04
CA SER A 24 11.58 1.16 -8.42
C SER A 24 10.23 0.46 -8.59
N PHE A 25 9.81 -0.34 -7.61
CA PHE A 25 8.51 -0.99 -7.56
C PHE A 25 7.37 0.05 -7.57
N MET A 26 7.43 1.04 -6.68
CA MET A 26 6.44 2.11 -6.62
C MET A 26 6.38 2.90 -7.93
N ASN A 27 7.52 3.23 -8.52
CA ASN A 27 7.58 3.93 -9.82
C ASN A 27 6.97 3.07 -10.94
N ALA A 28 7.26 1.78 -10.97
CA ALA A 28 6.72 0.86 -11.97
C ALA A 28 5.20 0.72 -11.81
N LEU A 29 4.69 0.60 -10.58
CA LEU A 29 3.28 0.49 -10.28
C LEU A 29 2.52 1.76 -10.69
N VAL A 30 3.04 2.94 -10.33
CA VAL A 30 2.48 4.24 -10.73
C VAL A 30 2.53 4.42 -12.26
N GLY A 31 3.63 4.04 -12.91
CA GLY A 31 3.81 4.21 -14.36
C GLY A 31 2.95 3.29 -15.24
N GLN A 32 2.35 2.24 -14.69
CA GLN A 32 1.41 1.36 -15.40
C GLN A 32 -0.04 1.79 -15.26
N ASN A 33 -0.36 2.49 -14.19
CA ASN A 33 -1.71 2.99 -13.92
C ASN A 33 -1.77 4.47 -14.28
N VAL A 34 -2.28 4.77 -15.46
CA VAL A 34 -2.37 6.13 -16.02
C VAL A 34 -3.45 6.91 -15.29
N SER A 35 -3.12 7.64 -14.21
CA SER A 35 -3.94 8.75 -13.70
C SER A 35 -3.19 9.53 -12.61
N ILE A 36 -3.10 10.83 -12.81
CA ILE A 36 -2.77 11.93 -11.89
C ILE A 36 -1.80 11.58 -10.76
N VAL A 37 -0.51 11.75 -11.01
CA VAL A 37 0.55 11.66 -10.03
C VAL A 37 0.75 13.03 -9.38
N SER A 38 0.44 13.19 -8.11
CA SER A 38 1.00 14.26 -7.29
C SER A 38 2.10 13.65 -6.42
N GLU A 39 3.35 13.99 -6.72
CA GLU A 39 4.49 13.67 -5.84
C GLU A 39 4.62 14.79 -4.80
N TYR A 40 4.55 14.41 -3.52
CA TYR A 40 5.03 15.28 -2.45
C TYR A 40 6.40 14.76 -2.04
N ALA A 41 7.46 15.44 -2.48
CA ALA A 41 8.82 15.14 -2.07
C ALA A 41 9.04 15.63 -0.65
N GLY A 42 9.37 14.71 0.25
CA GLY A 42 9.94 15.02 1.56
C GLY A 42 11.47 15.14 1.49
N THR A 43 12.08 15.57 2.58
CA THR A 43 13.54 15.52 2.77
C THR A 43 13.98 14.04 2.84
N THR A 44 15.29 13.77 2.70
CA THR A 44 15.89 12.40 2.60
C THR A 44 15.50 11.42 3.73
N THR A 45 14.84 11.91 4.77
CA THR A 45 14.39 11.16 5.96
C THR A 45 12.87 11.09 6.12
N ASP A 46 12.09 11.72 5.24
CA ASP A 46 10.64 11.72 5.35
C ASP A 46 10.03 10.71 4.37
N PRO A 47 8.87 10.11 4.71
CA PRO A 47 8.17 9.19 3.81
C PRO A 47 7.84 9.84 2.47
N VAL A 48 8.04 9.11 1.38
CA VAL A 48 7.64 9.56 0.04
C VAL A 48 6.21 9.09 -0.22
N TYR A 49 5.34 10.00 -0.59
CA TYR A 49 3.94 9.73 -0.90
C TYR A 49 3.71 9.80 -2.40
N LYS A 50 3.07 8.77 -2.96
CA LYS A 50 2.67 8.71 -4.36
C LYS A 50 1.20 8.36 -4.47
N SER A 51 0.40 9.28 -4.99
CA SER A 51 -1.03 9.07 -5.20
C SER A 51 -1.31 8.57 -6.60
N MET A 52 -2.19 7.57 -6.71
CA MET A 52 -2.59 6.97 -7.98
C MET A 52 -3.97 6.34 -7.89
N GLU A 53 -4.53 5.99 -9.05
CA GLU A 53 -5.69 5.11 -9.15
C GLU A 53 -5.20 3.68 -9.33
N LEU A 54 -5.61 2.76 -8.45
CA LEU A 54 -5.25 1.34 -8.52
C LEU A 54 -6.51 0.50 -8.75
N TYR A 55 -6.72 0.06 -9.98
CA TYR A 55 -7.88 -0.79 -10.29
C TYR A 55 -7.70 -2.22 -9.71
N PRO A 56 -8.73 -2.84 -9.06
CA PRO A 56 -10.08 -2.33 -8.79
C PRO A 56 -10.22 -1.62 -7.43
N VAL A 57 -9.14 -1.33 -6.71
CA VAL A 57 -9.15 -0.74 -5.35
C VAL A 57 -9.69 0.69 -5.33
N GLY A 58 -9.41 1.48 -6.38
CA GLY A 58 -9.74 2.90 -6.46
C GLY A 58 -8.56 3.82 -6.12
N PRO A 59 -8.82 5.04 -5.61
CA PRO A 59 -7.77 6.00 -5.29
C PRO A 59 -6.93 5.53 -4.11
N VAL A 60 -5.60 5.43 -4.31
CA VAL A 60 -4.65 5.02 -3.29
C VAL A 60 -3.49 6.01 -3.14
N THR A 61 -2.87 6.01 -1.98
CA THR A 61 -1.59 6.66 -1.73
C THR A 61 -0.58 5.61 -1.30
N LEU A 62 0.43 5.38 -2.10
CA LEU A 62 1.59 4.58 -1.74
C LEU A 62 2.50 5.40 -0.84
N VAL A 63 2.96 4.79 0.26
CA VAL A 63 3.85 5.44 1.23
C VAL A 63 5.12 4.62 1.35
N ASP A 64 6.25 5.17 0.87
CA ASP A 64 7.56 4.54 1.06
C ASP A 64 8.02 4.73 2.50
N THR A 65 8.38 3.65 3.16
CA THR A 65 8.97 3.72 4.50
C THR A 65 10.49 3.77 4.35
N PRO A 66 11.15 4.92 4.58
CA PRO A 66 12.60 4.98 4.55
C PRO A 66 13.17 4.11 5.67
N GLY A 67 13.96 3.10 5.25
CA GLY A 67 14.90 2.32 6.05
C GLY A 67 14.57 2.08 7.53
N LEU A 68 13.73 1.07 7.82
CA LEU A 68 13.62 0.48 9.17
C LEU A 68 14.88 -0.34 9.53
N ASP A 69 15.81 -0.47 8.60
CA ASP A 69 17.01 -1.33 8.63
C ASP A 69 18.27 -0.63 9.17
N ASP A 70 18.20 0.64 9.57
CA ASP A 70 19.32 1.34 10.17
C ASP A 70 19.39 1.06 11.69
N VAL A 71 20.49 0.46 12.11
CA VAL A 71 20.81 0.12 13.52
C VAL A 71 21.33 1.37 14.25
N GLY A 72 20.79 1.69 15.43
CA GLY A 72 21.29 2.75 16.30
C GLY A 72 20.23 3.72 16.84
N GLU A 73 20.64 4.83 17.50
CA GLU A 73 19.72 5.84 18.05
C GLU A 73 18.85 6.51 16.99
N LEU A 74 19.37 6.70 15.78
CA LEU A 74 18.58 7.11 14.64
C LEU A 74 17.53 6.05 14.25
N GLY A 75 17.77 4.78 14.50
CA GLY A 75 16.82 3.69 14.27
C GLY A 75 15.55 3.81 15.11
N ARG A 76 15.66 4.21 16.38
CA ARG A 76 14.46 4.38 17.25
C ARG A 76 13.54 5.49 16.78
N LEU A 77 14.08 6.64 16.39
CA LEU A 77 13.29 7.75 15.84
C LEU A 77 12.64 7.39 14.50
N ARG A 78 13.32 6.56 13.69
CA ARG A 78 12.77 6.05 12.43
C ARG A 78 11.68 5.02 12.65
N VAL A 79 11.82 4.13 13.64
CA VAL A 79 10.77 3.18 14.06
C VAL A 79 9.53 3.93 14.54
N GLU A 80 9.68 5.01 15.33
CA GLU A 80 8.52 5.81 15.74
C GLU A 80 7.86 6.55 14.57
N LYS A 81 8.65 7.11 13.65
CA LYS A 81 8.11 7.73 12.41
C LYS A 81 7.42 6.70 11.52
N ALA A 82 8.03 5.52 11.37
CA ALA A 82 7.43 4.41 10.63
C ALA A 82 6.12 3.95 11.28
N ARG A 83 6.07 3.77 12.60
CA ARG A 83 4.83 3.42 13.31
C ARG A 83 3.69 4.39 13.01
N ARG A 84 3.95 5.70 12.93
CA ARG A 84 2.93 6.69 12.55
C ARG A 84 2.39 6.49 11.13
N VAL A 85 3.25 6.07 10.21
CA VAL A 85 2.84 5.73 8.83
C VAL A 85 1.99 4.46 8.83
N PHE A 86 2.40 3.44 9.59
CA PHE A 86 1.66 2.18 9.73
C PHE A 86 0.28 2.38 10.38
N TYR A 87 0.14 3.27 11.37
CA TYR A 87 -1.17 3.58 11.98
C TYR A 87 -2.22 4.12 11.00
N ARG A 88 -1.81 4.62 9.86
CA ARG A 88 -2.70 5.15 8.81
C ARG A 88 -2.85 4.18 7.63
N ALA A 89 -2.17 3.04 7.68
CA ALA A 89 -2.15 2.10 6.58
C ALA A 89 -3.42 1.25 6.55
N ASP A 90 -4.08 1.20 5.40
CA ASP A 90 -5.17 0.26 5.12
C ASP A 90 -4.63 -1.09 4.64
N CYS A 91 -3.41 -1.10 4.07
CA CYS A 91 -2.74 -2.29 3.55
C CYS A 91 -1.23 -2.13 3.57
N GLY A 92 -0.52 -3.25 3.72
CA GLY A 92 0.93 -3.34 3.64
C GLY A 92 1.41 -4.09 2.40
N ILE A 93 2.53 -3.65 1.82
CA ILE A 93 3.29 -4.38 0.80
C ILE A 93 4.71 -4.57 1.33
N LEU A 94 5.11 -5.81 1.56
CA LEU A 94 6.50 -6.14 1.89
C LEU A 94 7.25 -6.51 0.61
N VAL A 95 8.18 -5.64 0.18
CA VAL A 95 9.01 -5.88 -1.01
C VAL A 95 10.32 -6.55 -0.59
N THR A 96 10.66 -7.65 -1.24
CA THR A 96 11.87 -8.43 -0.99
C THR A 96 12.51 -8.93 -2.29
N ASP A 97 13.77 -9.39 -2.22
CA ASP A 97 14.50 -10.00 -3.34
C ASP A 97 15.36 -11.19 -2.91
N SER A 98 15.14 -11.69 -1.68
CA SER A 98 15.94 -12.77 -1.09
C SER A 98 15.16 -13.50 -0.01
N GLU A 99 15.77 -14.47 0.65
CA GLU A 99 15.16 -15.19 1.78
C GLU A 99 14.82 -14.26 2.95
N PRO A 100 13.79 -14.63 3.74
CA PRO A 100 13.39 -13.87 4.92
C PRO A 100 14.55 -13.75 5.92
N THR A 101 14.69 -12.57 6.47
CA THR A 101 15.62 -12.25 7.56
C THR A 101 14.82 -11.74 8.77
N PRO A 102 15.46 -11.52 9.94
CA PRO A 102 14.77 -10.91 11.08
C PRO A 102 14.05 -9.59 10.75
N TYR A 103 14.53 -8.84 9.74
CA TYR A 103 13.89 -7.62 9.31
C TYR A 103 12.49 -7.87 8.72
N GLU A 104 12.35 -8.86 7.83
CA GLU A 104 11.06 -9.22 7.25
C GLU A 104 10.13 -9.75 8.33
N ASP A 105 10.64 -10.54 9.28
CA ASP A 105 9.87 -11.02 10.43
C ASP A 105 9.34 -9.86 11.28
N ASP A 106 10.17 -8.86 11.57
CA ASP A 106 9.79 -7.68 12.37
C ASP A 106 8.70 -6.85 11.66
N VAL A 107 8.83 -6.65 10.34
CA VAL A 107 7.82 -5.93 9.55
C VAL A 107 6.50 -6.68 9.51
N VAL A 108 6.53 -8.00 9.30
CA VAL A 108 5.32 -8.84 9.29
C VAL A 108 4.66 -8.87 10.66
N ASN A 109 5.44 -8.98 11.74
CA ASN A 109 4.92 -8.91 13.09
C ASN A 109 4.23 -7.57 13.36
N LEU A 110 4.79 -6.45 12.86
CA LEU A 110 4.20 -5.13 12.98
C LEU A 110 2.86 -5.04 12.20
N PHE A 111 2.78 -5.60 10.98
CA PHE A 111 1.52 -5.68 10.25
C PHE A 111 0.48 -6.47 11.03
N LYS A 112 0.86 -7.63 11.57
CA LYS A 112 -0.05 -8.48 12.37
C LYS A 112 -0.48 -7.82 13.68
N GLU A 113 0.44 -7.16 14.39
CA GLU A 113 0.15 -6.43 15.64
C GLU A 113 -0.84 -5.29 15.43
N MET A 114 -0.77 -4.63 14.26
CA MET A 114 -1.63 -3.50 13.90
C MET A 114 -2.87 -3.92 13.08
N GLU A 115 -3.07 -5.24 12.89
CA GLU A 115 -4.18 -5.80 12.10
C GLU A 115 -4.23 -5.25 10.66
N ILE A 116 -3.06 -4.91 10.08
CA ILE A 116 -2.94 -4.41 8.72
C ILE A 116 -2.85 -5.61 7.77
N PRO A 117 -3.82 -5.80 6.85
CA PRO A 117 -3.70 -6.81 5.81
C PRO A 117 -2.51 -6.51 4.91
N PHE A 118 -1.76 -7.53 4.50
CA PHE A 118 -0.56 -7.32 3.72
C PHE A 118 -0.34 -8.41 2.66
N VAL A 119 0.46 -8.07 1.66
CA VAL A 119 1.00 -9.00 0.66
C VAL A 119 2.52 -8.91 0.64
N VAL A 120 3.16 -9.99 0.20
CA VAL A 120 4.60 -9.98 -0.08
C VAL A 120 4.81 -9.87 -1.59
N VAL A 121 5.79 -9.07 -1.97
CA VAL A 121 6.21 -8.88 -3.36
C VAL A 121 7.68 -9.29 -3.49
N VAL A 122 7.95 -10.39 -4.16
CA VAL A 122 9.30 -10.80 -4.54
C VAL A 122 9.66 -10.05 -5.82
N ASN A 123 10.57 -9.10 -5.69
CA ASN A 123 11.04 -8.26 -6.80
C ASN A 123 12.30 -8.84 -7.45
N LYS A 124 12.69 -8.28 -8.60
CA LYS A 124 13.89 -8.67 -9.37
C LYS A 124 13.85 -10.10 -9.91
N ILE A 125 12.67 -10.59 -10.29
CA ILE A 125 12.54 -11.94 -10.87
C ILE A 125 13.36 -12.10 -12.15
N ASP A 126 13.70 -11.02 -12.83
CA ASP A 126 14.62 -10.98 -13.98
C ASP A 126 16.06 -11.41 -13.62
N VAL A 127 16.46 -11.28 -12.38
CA VAL A 127 17.77 -11.70 -11.85
C VAL A 127 17.66 -13.03 -11.11
N LEU A 128 16.57 -13.24 -10.36
CA LEU A 128 16.35 -14.43 -9.52
C LEU A 128 16.10 -15.71 -10.35
N GLY A 129 15.48 -15.59 -11.53
CA GLY A 129 15.12 -16.77 -12.33
C GLY A 129 14.23 -17.76 -11.57
N GLU A 130 14.61 -19.04 -11.58
CA GLU A 130 13.85 -20.12 -10.89
C GLU A 130 13.78 -19.94 -9.38
N LYS A 131 14.78 -19.30 -8.76
CA LYS A 131 14.78 -19.00 -7.33
C LYS A 131 13.60 -18.12 -6.90
N ALA A 132 12.99 -17.37 -7.81
CA ALA A 132 11.82 -16.55 -7.50
C ALA A 132 10.61 -17.39 -7.03
N GLU A 133 10.35 -18.55 -7.68
CA GLU A 133 9.28 -19.46 -7.27
C GLU A 133 9.58 -20.14 -5.92
N GLU A 134 10.85 -20.49 -5.65
CA GLU A 134 11.26 -21.03 -4.36
C GLU A 134 11.00 -20.01 -3.23
N LEU A 135 11.39 -18.75 -3.45
CA LEU A 135 11.15 -17.66 -2.51
C LEU A 135 9.65 -17.44 -2.29
N LYS A 136 8.85 -17.48 -3.35
CA LYS A 136 7.41 -17.37 -3.25
C LYS A 136 6.84 -18.42 -2.30
N GLY A 137 7.15 -19.72 -2.53
CA GLY A 137 6.69 -20.80 -1.66
C GLY A 137 7.15 -20.64 -0.20
N LEU A 138 8.41 -20.17 0.00
CA LEU A 138 8.95 -19.93 1.32
C LEU A 138 8.18 -18.82 2.07
N TYR A 139 7.90 -17.70 1.42
CA TYR A 139 7.16 -16.57 2.01
C TYR A 139 5.68 -16.90 2.25
N GLU A 140 5.03 -17.61 1.30
CA GLU A 140 3.66 -18.10 1.47
C GLU A 140 3.52 -19.01 2.69
N SER A 141 4.44 -19.99 2.83
CA SER A 141 4.44 -20.92 3.96
C SER A 141 4.76 -20.25 5.30
N ARG A 142 5.70 -19.28 5.31
CA ARG A 142 6.16 -18.65 6.55
C ARG A 142 5.17 -17.65 7.12
N TYR A 143 4.52 -16.86 6.26
CA TYR A 143 3.69 -15.74 6.71
C TYR A 143 2.19 -15.92 6.46
N GLU A 144 1.81 -17.01 5.78
CA GLU A 144 0.41 -17.35 5.46
C GLU A 144 -0.29 -16.20 4.70
N THR A 145 0.41 -15.62 3.72
CA THR A 145 -0.06 -14.48 2.93
C THR A 145 0.17 -14.70 1.44
N LYS A 146 -0.51 -13.90 0.61
CA LYS A 146 -0.30 -13.93 -0.84
C LYS A 146 1.07 -13.36 -1.20
N VAL A 147 1.73 -14.00 -2.15
CA VAL A 147 3.03 -13.57 -2.67
C VAL A 147 2.95 -13.33 -4.17
N LEU A 148 3.38 -12.15 -4.60
CA LEU A 148 3.44 -11.74 -6.00
C LEU A 148 4.89 -11.71 -6.47
N LEU A 149 5.11 -12.13 -7.71
CA LEU A 149 6.42 -12.13 -8.37
C LEU A 149 6.49 -10.99 -9.37
N VAL A 150 7.45 -10.07 -9.20
CA VAL A 150 7.56 -8.90 -10.08
C VAL A 150 9.00 -8.62 -10.52
N SER A 151 9.14 -7.97 -11.65
CA SER A 151 10.36 -7.25 -12.03
C SER A 151 10.01 -5.77 -12.21
N ALA A 152 10.39 -4.95 -11.26
CA ALA A 152 10.21 -3.51 -11.36
C ALA A 152 10.99 -2.92 -12.54
N LEU A 153 12.16 -3.48 -12.86
CA LEU A 153 13.00 -3.08 -13.98
C LEU A 153 12.31 -3.37 -15.33
N GLN A 154 11.76 -4.57 -15.50
CA GLN A 154 11.10 -5.01 -16.73
C GLN A 154 9.60 -4.69 -16.77
N LYS A 155 9.05 -4.15 -15.68
CA LYS A 155 7.61 -3.86 -15.49
C LYS A 155 6.73 -5.10 -15.72
N LYS A 156 7.15 -6.26 -15.22
CA LYS A 156 6.43 -7.54 -15.30
C LYS A 156 5.82 -7.94 -13.96
N GLY A 157 4.67 -8.63 -13.99
CA GLY A 157 3.99 -9.19 -12.81
C GLY A 157 3.17 -8.16 -12.01
N PHE A 158 2.83 -7.01 -12.59
CA PHE A 158 2.08 -5.95 -11.92
C PHE A 158 0.57 -6.05 -12.09
N ASP A 159 0.09 -6.81 -13.06
CA ASP A 159 -1.33 -6.87 -13.46
C ASP A 159 -2.25 -7.35 -12.33
N ASP A 160 -1.76 -8.25 -11.48
CA ASP A 160 -2.54 -8.84 -10.38
C ASP A 160 -2.44 -8.06 -9.06
N ILE A 161 -1.60 -7.03 -8.95
CA ILE A 161 -1.36 -6.31 -7.69
C ILE A 161 -2.65 -5.68 -7.17
N GLY A 162 -3.35 -4.92 -8.02
CA GLY A 162 -4.59 -4.26 -7.61
C GLY A 162 -5.68 -5.26 -7.21
N LYS A 163 -5.83 -6.35 -7.96
CA LYS A 163 -6.76 -7.42 -7.64
C LYS A 163 -6.42 -8.08 -6.29
N THR A 164 -5.14 -8.44 -6.10
CA THR A 164 -4.68 -9.07 -4.87
C THR A 164 -4.91 -8.18 -3.65
N ILE A 165 -4.62 -6.88 -3.76
CA ILE A 165 -4.87 -5.90 -2.70
C ILE A 165 -6.37 -5.78 -2.44
N SER A 166 -7.21 -5.71 -3.48
CA SER A 166 -8.67 -5.64 -3.33
C SER A 166 -9.26 -6.85 -2.60
N GLU A 167 -8.66 -8.03 -2.77
CA GLU A 167 -9.13 -9.27 -2.13
C GLU A 167 -8.77 -9.36 -0.63
N ILE A 168 -7.72 -8.67 -0.19
CA ILE A 168 -7.29 -8.69 1.23
C ILE A 168 -7.76 -7.48 2.01
N LEU A 169 -8.10 -6.38 1.33
CA LEU A 169 -8.69 -5.22 2.01
C LEU A 169 -10.04 -5.62 2.60
N PRO A 170 -10.35 -5.20 3.84
CA PRO A 170 -11.69 -5.34 4.36
C PRO A 170 -12.67 -4.67 3.40
N GLY A 171 -13.77 -5.37 3.10
CA GLY A 171 -14.84 -4.80 2.29
C GLY A 171 -15.24 -3.44 2.87
N ASP A 172 -15.54 -2.48 2.00
CA ASP A 172 -16.20 -1.28 2.47
C ASP A 172 -17.51 -1.73 3.12
N GLU A 173 -17.54 -1.78 4.45
CA GLU A 173 -18.81 -1.83 5.14
C GLU A 173 -19.57 -0.60 4.64
N GLU A 174 -20.72 -0.82 4.01
CA GLU A 174 -21.66 0.28 3.75
C GLU A 174 -22.08 0.80 5.12
N ILE A 175 -21.31 1.74 5.68
CA ILE A 175 -21.77 2.50 6.82
C ILE A 175 -22.92 3.33 6.26
N PRO A 176 -24.16 3.02 6.61
CA PRO A 176 -25.28 3.84 6.17
C PRO A 176 -25.14 5.16 6.92
N TYR A 177 -24.51 6.16 6.26
CA TYR A 177 -24.30 7.49 6.85
C TYR A 177 -25.57 8.14 7.42
N LEU A 178 -26.73 7.67 7.00
CA LEU A 178 -28.03 8.20 7.39
C LEU A 178 -29.05 7.08 7.70
N GLY A 179 -28.68 5.79 7.53
CA GLY A 179 -29.65 4.69 7.59
C GLY A 179 -30.32 4.48 8.95
N ASP A 180 -29.64 4.89 10.01
CA ASP A 180 -30.14 4.87 11.40
C ASP A 180 -30.73 6.21 11.87
N LEU A 181 -30.67 7.26 11.02
CA LEU A 181 -31.17 8.61 11.33
C LEU A 181 -32.43 8.97 10.54
N ILE A 182 -32.83 8.14 9.55
CA ILE A 182 -33.90 8.46 8.61
C ILE A 182 -34.87 7.26 8.48
N ASP A 183 -36.13 7.50 8.75
CA ASP A 183 -37.19 6.51 8.53
C ASP A 183 -37.87 6.72 7.16
N GLY A 184 -38.51 5.64 6.67
CA GLY A 184 -39.24 5.72 5.40
C GLY A 184 -40.39 6.73 5.46
N GLY A 185 -40.26 7.83 4.70
CA GLY A 185 -41.21 8.93 4.64
C GLY A 185 -40.68 10.25 5.18
N ASP A 186 -39.47 10.27 5.78
CA ASP A 186 -38.85 11.49 6.26
C ASP A 186 -38.41 12.42 5.13
N LEU A 187 -38.51 13.72 5.37
CA LEU A 187 -38.02 14.75 4.47
C LEU A 187 -36.55 15.07 4.79
N VAL A 188 -35.67 14.73 3.87
CA VAL A 188 -34.22 14.99 4.01
C VAL A 188 -33.82 16.18 3.14
N ILE A 189 -33.15 17.16 3.74
CA ILE A 189 -32.58 18.32 3.02
C ILE A 189 -31.08 18.13 2.95
N LEU A 190 -30.56 17.87 1.73
CA LEU A 190 -29.12 17.80 1.48
C LEU A 190 -28.56 19.18 1.18
N VAL A 191 -27.72 19.71 2.05
CA VAL A 191 -27.01 20.99 1.83
C VAL A 191 -25.62 20.66 1.29
N VAL A 192 -25.39 20.92 0.01
CA VAL A 192 -24.09 20.73 -0.66
C VAL A 192 -23.43 22.09 -0.83
N PRO A 193 -22.23 22.33 -0.24
CA PRO A 193 -21.49 23.56 -0.50
C PRO A 193 -21.02 23.55 -1.97
N ILE A 194 -21.26 24.66 -2.68
CA ILE A 194 -20.72 24.85 -4.02
C ILE A 194 -19.35 25.52 -3.88
N ASP A 195 -18.28 24.77 -4.17
CA ASP A 195 -16.94 25.34 -4.28
C ASP A 195 -16.79 25.92 -5.70
N LEU A 196 -16.79 27.24 -5.80
CA LEU A 196 -16.62 27.97 -7.07
C LEU A 196 -15.19 27.87 -7.64
N GLY A 197 -14.24 27.32 -6.86
CA GLY A 197 -12.85 27.07 -7.25
C GLY A 197 -12.57 25.65 -7.74
N ALA A 198 -13.54 24.73 -7.67
CA ALA A 198 -13.34 23.37 -8.15
C ALA A 198 -13.22 23.34 -9.69
N PRO A 199 -12.23 22.68 -10.28
CA PRO A 199 -12.14 22.51 -11.73
C PRO A 199 -13.38 21.76 -12.25
N LYS A 200 -13.91 22.23 -13.37
CA LYS A 200 -15.05 21.62 -14.07
C LYS A 200 -14.67 20.31 -14.70
#